data_675ef87eba6dabcba3135a8e5d178aad
#
_entry.id   675ef87eba6dabcba3135a8e5d178aad
#
_cell.length_a   1.000
_cell.length_b   1.000
_cell.length_c   1.000
_cell.angle_alpha   90.00
_cell.angle_beta   90.00
_cell.angle_gamma   90.00
#
_symmetry.space_group_name_H-M   'P 1'
#
loop_
_entity.id
_entity.type
_entity.pdbx_description
1 polymer ?
#
loop_
_entity_poly.entity_id
_entity_poly.type
_entity_poly.pdbx_seq_one_letter_code
_entity_poly.pdbx_strand_id
1 'polypeptide(L)'
;HNAVPATARNVRRLMSPPKLSPVASAPRAPRSGDADAAQPVSERIRYRLLAAGCRHHANDNIAAHIRDGELAELKTEVQDKLHELLRALVIDTENDHNTRETAQRVARMFVDEVFRGRYQPMPSVTEFPNAERLNELMIVGPITVRSACSHHLVPIFGKVWIGLLPNEHSNLIGLSKYTRICNWVMSRPQIQEEAVTMLADELQERVRPDGLAIVMEADHFCMHWRGVKDTDTAMVNSVMRGAFLKDPNLRREFLSLLPRKAG
;
A
#
# COMPACT_ATOMS: atom_id res chain seq x y z
N HIS A 1 -17.35 -60.05 -25.09
CA HIS A 1 -18.58 -59.74 -24.37
C HIS A 1 -18.24 -58.91 -23.13
N ASN A 2 -18.33 -57.64 -23.21
CA ASN A 2 -19.19 -56.80 -22.35
C ASN A 2 -18.89 -55.34 -22.60
N ALA A 3 -19.95 -54.64 -22.87
CA ALA A 3 -20.03 -53.25 -23.23
C ALA A 3 -19.58 -52.32 -22.10
N VAL A 4 -18.89 -51.23 -22.46
CA VAL A 4 -18.69 -50.05 -21.61
C VAL A 4 -19.83 -49.07 -21.89
N PRO A 5 -20.55 -48.55 -20.88
CA PRO A 5 -21.53 -47.51 -21.10
C PRO A 5 -20.83 -46.12 -21.13
N ALA A 6 -21.16 -45.36 -22.16
CA ALA A 6 -20.91 -43.94 -22.27
C ALA A 6 -21.91 -43.16 -21.37
N THR A 7 -21.41 -42.29 -20.54
CA THR A 7 -22.05 -41.07 -19.97
C THR A 7 -20.98 -40.39 -19.10
N ALA A 8 -20.68 -39.11 -19.17
CA ALA A 8 -21.52 -37.97 -19.13
C ALA A 8 -20.80 -36.72 -19.68
N ARG A 9 -21.48 -36.01 -20.53
CA ARG A 9 -21.15 -34.64 -20.90
C ARG A 9 -21.38 -33.77 -19.68
N ASN A 10 -20.33 -33.26 -19.05
CA ASN A 10 -20.46 -32.22 -18.08
C ASN A 10 -20.34 -30.85 -18.77
N VAL A 11 -21.47 -30.22 -18.92
CA VAL A 11 -21.69 -28.88 -19.44
C VAL A 11 -20.98 -27.89 -18.51
N ARG A 12 -19.89 -27.26 -19.00
CA ARG A 12 -19.33 -26.06 -18.38
C ARG A 12 -20.38 -24.97 -18.45
N ARG A 13 -21.02 -24.73 -17.33
CA ARG A 13 -21.86 -23.54 -17.13
C ARG A 13 -20.91 -22.34 -17.03
N LEU A 14 -20.75 -21.61 -18.13
CA LEU A 14 -20.12 -20.31 -18.18
C LEU A 14 -20.91 -19.39 -17.24
N MET A 15 -20.34 -19.10 -16.09
CA MET A 15 -20.85 -18.05 -15.21
C MET A 15 -20.59 -16.71 -15.92
N SER A 16 -21.66 -16.06 -16.33
CA SER A 16 -21.63 -14.69 -16.83
C SER A 16 -21.02 -13.78 -15.77
N PRO A 17 -20.17 -12.81 -16.15
CA PRO A 17 -19.63 -11.86 -15.20
C PRO A 17 -20.79 -11.05 -14.55
N PRO A 18 -20.64 -10.65 -13.29
CA PRO A 18 -21.65 -9.85 -12.62
C PRO A 18 -21.87 -8.55 -13.41
N LYS A 19 -23.13 -8.24 -13.70
CA LYS A 19 -23.53 -6.97 -14.30
C LYS A 19 -23.13 -5.86 -13.33
N LEU A 20 -22.15 -5.05 -13.71
CA LEU A 20 -21.87 -3.80 -13.04
C LEU A 20 -23.13 -2.93 -13.09
N SER A 21 -23.62 -2.53 -11.94
CA SER A 21 -24.69 -1.53 -11.84
C SER A 21 -24.22 -0.25 -12.52
N PRO A 22 -25.10 0.50 -13.21
CA PRO A 22 -24.72 1.73 -13.87
C PRO A 22 -24.11 2.70 -12.85
N VAL A 23 -22.90 3.15 -13.16
CA VAL A 23 -22.21 4.22 -12.43
C VAL A 23 -23.15 5.41 -12.41
N ALA A 24 -23.47 5.90 -11.23
CA ALA A 24 -24.26 7.11 -11.06
C ALA A 24 -23.65 8.23 -11.93
N SER A 25 -24.52 8.93 -12.68
CA SER A 25 -24.16 10.03 -13.56
C SER A 25 -23.20 10.99 -12.89
N ALA A 26 -22.12 11.33 -13.59
CA ALA A 26 -21.12 12.28 -13.13
C ALA A 26 -21.80 13.58 -12.61
N PRO A 27 -21.37 14.10 -11.45
CA PRO A 27 -21.91 15.35 -10.94
C PRO A 27 -21.58 16.48 -11.92
N ARG A 28 -22.58 17.28 -12.24
CA ARG A 28 -22.51 18.45 -13.13
C ARG A 28 -21.51 19.44 -12.56
N ALA A 29 -20.55 19.88 -13.38
CA ALA A 29 -19.50 20.82 -12.99
C ALA A 29 -20.10 22.11 -12.36
N PRO A 30 -19.64 22.53 -11.18
CA PRO A 30 -20.00 23.85 -10.63
C PRO A 30 -19.24 24.94 -11.38
N ARG A 31 -19.91 26.09 -11.56
CA ARG A 31 -19.34 27.28 -12.18
C ARG A 31 -18.48 28.04 -11.18
N SER A 32 -17.25 28.38 -11.62
CA SER A 32 -16.28 29.40 -11.14
C SER A 32 -16.14 29.75 -9.65
N GLY A 33 -14.90 29.65 -9.19
CA GLY A 33 -14.17 30.44 -8.15
C GLY A 33 -14.68 30.43 -6.70
N ASP A 34 -15.86 30.94 -6.44
CA ASP A 34 -16.39 31.15 -5.08
C ASP A 34 -17.15 29.92 -4.52
N ALA A 35 -17.64 29.06 -5.40
CA ALA A 35 -18.30 27.80 -4.99
C ALA A 35 -17.30 26.72 -4.50
N ASP A 36 -16.04 26.85 -4.86
CA ASP A 36 -14.99 25.90 -4.48
C ASP A 36 -14.62 26.03 -2.98
N ALA A 37 -14.62 27.25 -2.44
CA ALA A 37 -14.28 27.50 -1.05
C ALA A 37 -15.38 27.07 -0.02
N ALA A 38 -16.62 26.89 -0.49
CA ALA A 38 -17.74 26.47 0.36
C ALA A 38 -17.88 24.95 0.52
N GLN A 39 -17.14 24.17 -0.30
CA GLN A 39 -17.18 22.72 -0.24
C GLN A 39 -16.13 22.15 0.72
N PRO A 40 -16.40 20.98 1.36
CA PRO A 40 -15.38 20.27 2.12
C PRO A 40 -14.11 20.05 1.30
N VAL A 41 -12.94 20.13 1.96
CA VAL A 41 -11.67 20.00 1.25
C VAL A 41 -11.52 18.64 0.58
N SER A 42 -12.04 17.58 1.20
CA SER A 42 -12.06 16.23 0.62
C SER A 42 -12.79 16.18 -0.73
N GLU A 43 -13.91 16.92 -0.88
CA GLU A 43 -14.66 16.99 -2.13
C GLU A 43 -13.92 17.81 -3.19
N ARG A 44 -13.25 18.90 -2.81
CA ARG A 44 -12.40 19.69 -3.72
C ARG A 44 -11.26 18.85 -4.29
N ILE A 45 -10.58 18.06 -3.43
CA ILE A 45 -9.50 17.13 -3.85
C ILE A 45 -10.07 16.04 -4.76
N ARG A 46 -11.20 15.45 -4.38
CA ARG A 46 -11.88 14.41 -5.18
C ARG A 46 -12.26 14.92 -6.57
N TYR A 47 -12.80 16.11 -6.65
CA TYR A 47 -13.15 16.73 -7.92
C TYR A 47 -11.93 16.87 -8.84
N ARG A 48 -10.79 17.33 -8.31
CA ARG A 48 -9.55 17.46 -9.11
C ARG A 48 -9.03 16.10 -9.60
N LEU A 49 -9.10 15.07 -8.76
CA LEU A 49 -8.73 13.71 -9.14
C LEU A 49 -9.61 13.18 -10.27
N LEU A 50 -10.93 13.35 -10.16
CA LEU A 50 -11.88 12.95 -11.20
C LEU A 50 -11.69 13.74 -12.49
N ALA A 51 -11.51 15.05 -12.41
CA ALA A 51 -11.26 15.92 -13.57
C ALA A 51 -9.96 15.56 -14.30
N ALA A 52 -8.96 15.09 -13.58
CA ALA A 52 -7.69 14.62 -14.14
C ALA A 52 -7.74 13.15 -14.63
N GLY A 53 -8.88 12.47 -14.50
CA GLY A 53 -9.00 11.05 -14.82
C GLY A 53 -8.13 10.15 -13.92
N CYS A 54 -7.74 10.64 -12.75
CA CYS A 54 -6.87 9.92 -11.83
C CYS A 54 -7.66 8.96 -10.95
N ARG A 55 -7.15 7.73 -10.84
CA ARG A 55 -7.62 6.76 -9.85
C ARG A 55 -7.27 7.27 -8.44
N HIS A 56 -8.11 6.98 -7.47
CA HIS A 56 -7.88 7.34 -6.07
C HIS A 56 -8.28 6.21 -5.11
N HIS A 57 -7.86 4.99 -5.42
CA HIS A 57 -7.98 3.84 -4.53
C HIS A 57 -7.23 4.08 -3.22
N ALA A 58 -7.49 3.26 -2.21
CA ALA A 58 -6.93 3.46 -0.88
C ALA A 58 -5.40 3.58 -0.86
N ASN A 59 -4.72 2.81 -1.71
CA ASN A 59 -3.25 2.76 -1.80
C ASN A 59 -2.64 3.70 -2.87
N ASP A 60 -3.43 4.50 -3.58
CA ASP A 60 -2.89 5.48 -4.52
C ASP A 60 -2.29 6.68 -3.78
N ASN A 61 -1.19 7.22 -4.28
CA ASN A 61 -0.70 8.53 -3.86
C ASN A 61 -1.49 9.63 -4.57
N ILE A 62 -2.00 10.58 -3.82
CA ILE A 62 -2.81 11.71 -4.34
C ILE A 62 -2.16 13.07 -4.08
N ALA A 63 -0.91 13.10 -3.64
CA ALA A 63 -0.22 14.32 -3.24
C ALA A 63 -0.22 15.42 -4.32
N ALA A 64 -0.09 15.05 -5.60
CA ALA A 64 -0.10 16.00 -6.71
C ALA A 64 -1.43 16.77 -6.89
N HIS A 65 -2.51 16.30 -6.25
CA HIS A 65 -3.84 16.90 -6.30
C HIS A 65 -4.22 17.64 -5.02
N ILE A 66 -3.30 17.74 -4.06
CA ILE A 66 -3.46 18.47 -2.80
C ILE A 66 -2.70 19.80 -2.93
N ARG A 67 -3.41 20.91 -2.74
CA ARG A 67 -2.82 22.26 -2.78
C ARG A 67 -2.24 22.65 -1.42
N ASP A 68 -1.42 23.69 -1.42
CA ASP A 68 -0.87 24.25 -0.18
C ASP A 68 -1.99 24.60 0.82
N GLY A 69 -1.81 24.17 2.07
CA GLY A 69 -2.79 24.37 3.14
C GLY A 69 -3.90 23.31 3.21
N GLU A 70 -4.27 22.66 2.09
CA GLU A 70 -5.40 21.74 2.07
C GLU A 70 -5.18 20.46 2.90
N LEU A 71 -3.94 20.05 3.14
CA LEU A 71 -3.68 18.90 4.02
C LEU A 71 -4.04 19.20 5.48
N ALA A 72 -3.84 20.45 5.93
CA ALA A 72 -4.27 20.89 7.25
C ALA A 72 -5.81 20.95 7.35
N GLU A 73 -6.48 21.47 6.32
CA GLU A 73 -7.94 21.47 6.24
C GLU A 73 -8.51 20.04 6.21
N LEU A 74 -7.91 19.13 5.43
CA LEU A 74 -8.30 17.72 5.38
C LEU A 74 -8.19 17.05 6.75
N LYS A 75 -7.14 17.36 7.50
CA LYS A 75 -6.96 16.83 8.85
C LYS A 75 -8.05 17.33 9.80
N THR A 76 -8.44 18.59 9.69
CA THR A 76 -9.56 19.15 10.47
C THR A 76 -10.88 18.47 10.08
N GLU A 77 -11.16 18.31 8.77
CA GLU A 77 -12.36 17.62 8.31
C GLU A 77 -12.41 16.16 8.81
N VAL A 78 -11.28 15.44 8.76
CA VAL A 78 -11.18 14.07 9.29
C VAL A 78 -11.41 14.04 10.80
N GLN A 79 -10.90 15.02 11.56
CA GLN A 79 -11.15 15.15 13.00
C GLN A 79 -12.64 15.31 13.29
N ASP A 80 -13.33 16.17 12.55
CA ASP A 80 -14.77 16.40 12.75
C ASP A 80 -15.57 15.13 12.48
N LYS A 81 -15.24 14.40 11.40
CA LYS A 81 -15.89 13.13 11.10
C LYS A 81 -15.58 12.02 12.13
N LEU A 82 -14.38 12.01 12.69
CA LEU A 82 -14.03 11.11 13.79
C LEU A 82 -14.79 11.46 15.08
N HIS A 83 -15.00 12.74 15.34
CA HIS A 83 -15.80 13.17 16.47
C HIS A 83 -17.27 12.71 16.31
N GLU A 84 -17.85 12.88 15.12
CA GLU A 84 -19.17 12.35 14.80
C GLU A 84 -19.22 10.82 14.98
N LEU A 85 -18.20 10.08 14.53
CA LEU A 85 -18.10 8.64 14.72
C LEU A 85 -18.08 8.23 16.20
N LEU A 86 -17.27 8.91 17.03
CA LEU A 86 -17.21 8.62 18.47
C LEU A 86 -18.57 8.86 19.14
N ARG A 87 -19.26 9.94 18.79
CA ARG A 87 -20.61 10.21 19.27
C ARG A 87 -21.61 9.12 18.84
N ALA A 88 -21.52 8.65 17.60
CA ALA A 88 -22.36 7.55 17.10
C ALA A 88 -22.09 6.21 17.83
N LEU A 89 -20.85 6.01 18.32
CA LEU A 89 -20.48 4.89 19.18
C LEU A 89 -20.90 5.09 20.65
N VAL A 90 -21.58 6.19 20.97
CA VAL A 90 -22.04 6.59 22.32
C VAL A 90 -20.86 6.75 23.30
N ILE A 91 -19.74 7.27 22.78
CA ILE A 91 -18.54 7.61 23.59
C ILE A 91 -18.66 9.08 24.00
N ASP A 92 -18.54 9.35 25.32
CA ASP A 92 -18.53 10.69 25.86
C ASP A 92 -17.16 11.35 25.60
N THR A 93 -17.14 12.30 24.68
CA THR A 93 -15.92 13.06 24.32
C THR A 93 -15.86 14.44 25.02
N GLU A 94 -16.85 14.78 25.83
CA GLU A 94 -16.93 16.07 26.55
C GLU A 94 -16.44 15.92 27.99
N ASN A 95 -16.92 14.89 28.70
CA ASN A 95 -16.67 14.71 30.13
C ASN A 95 -15.60 13.65 30.43
N ASP A 96 -15.37 12.68 29.52
CA ASP A 96 -14.28 11.72 29.68
C ASP A 96 -12.95 12.34 29.22
N HIS A 97 -12.07 12.60 30.20
CA HIS A 97 -10.74 13.16 29.95
C HIS A 97 -9.85 12.29 29.08
N ASN A 98 -10.10 10.98 28.98
CA ASN A 98 -9.32 10.07 28.12
C ASN A 98 -9.68 10.20 26.64
N THR A 99 -10.96 10.52 26.34
CA THR A 99 -11.47 10.53 24.96
C THR A 99 -11.64 11.91 24.37
N ARG A 100 -11.49 12.97 25.19
CA ARG A 100 -11.67 14.37 24.77
C ARG A 100 -10.86 14.75 23.53
N GLU A 101 -9.63 14.26 23.40
CA GLU A 101 -8.74 14.58 22.27
C GLU A 101 -8.61 13.42 21.27
N THR A 102 -9.38 12.35 21.42
CA THR A 102 -9.23 11.13 20.59
C THR A 102 -9.43 11.43 19.11
N ALA A 103 -10.45 12.21 18.74
CA ALA A 103 -10.70 12.57 17.34
C ALA A 103 -9.50 13.30 16.70
N GLN A 104 -8.92 14.26 17.42
CA GLN A 104 -7.74 14.99 16.96
C GLN A 104 -6.51 14.08 16.82
N ARG A 105 -6.26 13.24 17.82
CA ARG A 105 -5.11 12.32 17.81
C ARG A 105 -5.21 11.32 16.67
N VAL A 106 -6.40 10.76 16.43
CA VAL A 106 -6.63 9.78 15.36
C VAL A 106 -6.56 10.45 13.98
N ALA A 107 -7.09 11.66 13.83
CA ALA A 107 -6.97 12.42 12.57
C ALA A 107 -5.49 12.67 12.22
N ARG A 108 -4.69 13.14 13.21
CA ARG A 108 -3.25 13.32 13.01
C ARG A 108 -2.54 12.02 12.69
N MET A 109 -2.85 10.95 13.41
CA MET A 109 -2.28 9.62 13.16
C MET A 109 -2.56 9.16 11.72
N PHE A 110 -3.80 9.30 11.23
CA PHE A 110 -4.13 8.88 9.88
C PHE A 110 -3.44 9.75 8.81
N VAL A 111 -3.54 11.07 8.92
CA VAL A 111 -3.09 11.98 7.85
C VAL A 111 -1.57 12.16 7.86
N ASP A 112 -0.96 12.33 9.04
CA ASP A 112 0.45 12.70 9.14
C ASP A 112 1.38 11.49 9.31
N GLU A 113 0.86 10.33 9.74
CA GLU A 113 1.68 9.18 10.12
C GLU A 113 1.38 7.94 9.27
N VAL A 114 0.27 7.23 9.56
CA VAL A 114 0.04 5.88 9.00
C VAL A 114 -0.45 5.89 7.55
N PHE A 115 -1.02 6.99 7.05
CA PHE A 115 -1.40 7.15 5.63
C PHE A 115 -0.62 8.26 4.93
N ARG A 116 0.48 8.75 5.52
CA ARG A 116 1.24 9.85 4.93
C ARG A 116 1.72 9.58 3.51
N GLY A 117 2.01 8.33 3.15
CA GLY A 117 2.43 7.94 1.82
C GLY A 117 1.34 8.12 0.75
N ARG A 118 0.08 8.28 1.17
CA ARG A 118 -1.03 8.67 0.32
C ARG A 118 -1.03 10.16 0.00
N TYR A 119 -0.67 10.99 0.98
CA TYR A 119 -0.84 12.45 0.95
C TYR A 119 0.43 13.23 0.68
N GLN A 120 1.59 12.60 0.80
CA GLN A 120 2.89 13.25 0.61
C GLN A 120 3.59 12.71 -0.64
N PRO A 121 4.33 13.56 -1.36
CA PRO A 121 5.15 13.10 -2.48
C PRO A 121 6.21 12.11 -2.01
N MET A 122 6.72 11.33 -2.96
CA MET A 122 7.84 10.44 -2.68
C MET A 122 9.04 11.22 -2.13
N PRO A 123 9.72 10.70 -1.09
CA PRO A 123 10.95 11.32 -0.60
C PRO A 123 12.03 11.33 -1.69
N SER A 124 12.84 12.40 -1.70
CA SER A 124 13.96 12.50 -2.62
C SER A 124 14.94 11.34 -2.45
N VAL A 125 15.34 10.75 -3.56
CA VAL A 125 16.30 9.65 -3.62
C VAL A 125 17.51 10.12 -4.42
N THR A 126 18.69 10.11 -3.79
CA THR A 126 19.94 10.35 -4.49
C THR A 126 20.38 9.05 -5.14
N GLU A 127 20.59 9.08 -6.43
CA GLU A 127 21.04 7.96 -7.25
C GLU A 127 22.49 8.18 -7.66
N PHE A 128 23.28 7.10 -7.70
CA PHE A 128 24.67 7.09 -8.10
C PHE A 128 24.87 6.07 -9.23
N PRO A 129 25.64 6.38 -10.27
CA PRO A 129 25.95 5.39 -11.29
C PRO A 129 26.76 4.24 -10.67
N ASN A 130 26.55 3.01 -11.17
CA ASN A 130 27.35 1.84 -10.78
C ASN A 130 28.74 1.89 -11.45
N ALA A 131 29.59 2.84 -11.03
CA ALA A 131 30.90 3.09 -11.63
C ALA A 131 31.86 1.90 -11.51
N GLU A 132 31.76 1.14 -10.42
CA GLU A 132 32.58 -0.05 -10.16
C GLU A 132 32.03 -1.31 -10.84
N ARG A 133 30.93 -1.20 -11.60
CA ARG A 133 30.27 -2.31 -12.32
C ARG A 133 29.96 -3.50 -11.42
N LEU A 134 29.46 -3.20 -10.21
CA LEU A 134 29.03 -4.24 -9.28
C LEU A 134 27.93 -5.09 -9.94
N ASN A 135 28.07 -6.40 -9.86
CA ASN A 135 27.18 -7.38 -10.48
C ASN A 135 26.87 -8.57 -9.55
N GLU A 136 27.19 -8.43 -8.28
CA GLU A 136 26.93 -9.44 -7.26
C GLU A 136 25.57 -9.22 -6.60
N LEU A 137 24.99 -10.30 -6.05
CA LEU A 137 23.76 -10.24 -5.27
C LEU A 137 23.93 -9.34 -4.05
N MET A 138 23.11 -8.31 -3.97
CA MET A 138 22.99 -7.44 -2.80
C MET A 138 21.66 -7.68 -2.11
N ILE A 139 21.67 -7.75 -0.78
CA ILE A 139 20.46 -7.92 0.04
C ILE A 139 20.34 -6.77 1.03
N VAL A 140 19.21 -6.08 0.99
CA VAL A 140 18.86 -5.02 1.93
C VAL A 140 17.69 -5.50 2.80
N GLY A 141 17.90 -5.54 4.08
CA GLY A 141 16.88 -5.97 5.05
C GLY A 141 17.48 -6.56 6.33
N PRO A 142 16.64 -6.86 7.33
CA PRO A 142 15.21 -6.62 7.34
C PRO A 142 14.86 -5.14 7.50
N ILE A 143 13.94 -4.64 6.68
CA ILE A 143 13.33 -3.33 6.87
C ILE A 143 12.01 -3.54 7.61
N THR A 144 11.81 -2.82 8.71
CA THR A 144 10.54 -2.87 9.45
C THR A 144 9.42 -2.25 8.64
N VAL A 145 8.32 -2.98 8.50
CA VAL A 145 7.11 -2.53 7.83
C VAL A 145 6.02 -2.19 8.85
N ARG A 146 5.40 -1.04 8.64
CA ARG A 146 4.16 -0.63 9.29
C ARG A 146 3.21 -0.16 8.20
N SER A 147 2.08 -0.86 8.06
CA SER A 147 1.04 -0.56 7.08
C SER A 147 -0.33 -0.71 7.74
N ALA A 148 -1.38 -0.49 6.97
CA ALA A 148 -2.74 -0.72 7.43
C ALA A 148 -3.52 -1.52 6.39
N CYS A 149 -4.32 -2.47 6.87
CA CYS A 149 -5.24 -3.23 6.03
C CYS A 149 -6.32 -2.30 5.46
N SER A 150 -6.51 -2.29 4.15
CA SER A 150 -7.52 -1.45 3.50
C SER A 150 -8.95 -1.84 3.86
N HIS A 151 -9.19 -3.06 4.33
CA HIS A 151 -10.53 -3.55 4.66
C HIS A 151 -11.03 -3.06 6.03
N HIS A 152 -10.14 -2.92 7.01
CA HIS A 152 -10.53 -2.61 8.39
C HIS A 152 -9.74 -1.45 9.00
N LEU A 153 -8.77 -0.88 8.28
CA LEU A 153 -7.83 0.17 8.71
C LEU A 153 -7.04 -0.19 9.99
N VAL A 154 -6.88 -1.49 10.25
CA VAL A 154 -6.08 -2.01 11.37
C VAL A 154 -4.65 -2.30 10.92
N PRO A 155 -3.68 -2.32 11.87
CA PRO A 155 -2.26 -2.47 11.53
C PRO A 155 -1.92 -3.75 10.78
N ILE A 156 -0.88 -3.62 9.95
CA ILE A 156 -0.08 -4.72 9.39
C ILE A 156 1.36 -4.43 9.82
N PHE A 157 1.98 -5.34 10.58
CA PHE A 157 3.36 -5.21 11.03
C PHE A 157 4.21 -6.34 10.47
N GLY A 158 5.37 -5.99 9.96
CA GLY A 158 6.23 -7.02 9.38
C GLY A 158 7.63 -6.56 9.06
N LYS A 159 8.25 -7.36 8.22
CA LYS A 159 9.61 -7.13 7.71
C LYS A 159 9.65 -7.39 6.21
N VAL A 160 10.49 -6.64 5.53
CA VAL A 160 10.75 -6.83 4.10
C VAL A 160 12.24 -6.98 3.85
N TRP A 161 12.59 -7.86 2.94
CA TRP A 161 13.94 -8.07 2.40
C TRP A 161 13.91 -7.83 0.91
N ILE A 162 14.92 -7.12 0.41
CA ILE A 162 15.06 -6.72 -0.99
C ILE A 162 16.36 -7.30 -1.51
N GLY A 163 16.29 -8.15 -2.52
CA GLY A 163 17.42 -8.68 -3.26
C GLY A 163 17.58 -7.92 -4.57
N LEU A 164 18.80 -7.53 -4.89
CA LEU A 164 19.14 -6.79 -6.10
C LEU A 164 20.34 -7.46 -6.78
N LEU A 165 20.24 -7.66 -8.09
CA LEU A 165 21.35 -8.00 -8.95
C LEU A 165 21.60 -6.81 -9.89
N PRO A 166 22.54 -5.90 -9.55
CA PRO A 166 22.82 -4.74 -10.37
C PRO A 166 23.56 -5.14 -11.66
N ASN A 167 23.58 -4.24 -12.62
CA ASN A 167 24.38 -4.31 -13.84
C ASN A 167 25.17 -2.99 -14.03
N GLU A 168 25.99 -2.90 -15.07
CA GLU A 168 26.82 -1.72 -15.34
C GLU A 168 26.00 -0.43 -15.61
N HIS A 169 24.71 -0.55 -15.94
CA HIS A 169 23.81 0.57 -16.20
C HIS A 169 22.87 0.87 -15.02
N SER A 170 22.98 0.09 -13.93
CA SER A 170 22.18 0.30 -12.75
C SER A 170 22.55 1.57 -12.01
N ASN A 171 21.56 2.18 -11.38
CA ASN A 171 21.80 3.18 -10.37
C ASN A 171 21.91 2.52 -8.99
N LEU A 172 22.87 2.93 -8.20
CA LEU A 172 22.92 2.57 -6.78
C LEU A 172 22.26 3.67 -5.96
N ILE A 173 21.59 3.29 -4.89
CA ILE A 173 20.98 4.23 -3.95
C ILE A 173 21.49 3.96 -2.53
N GLY A 174 21.58 5.00 -1.73
CA GLY A 174 22.02 4.85 -0.34
C GLY A 174 21.10 3.94 0.47
N LEU A 175 21.64 3.16 1.40
CA LEU A 175 20.91 2.18 2.21
C LEU A 175 19.66 2.77 2.86
N SER A 176 19.75 4.00 3.41
CA SER A 176 18.61 4.69 4.01
C SER A 176 17.47 5.01 3.03
N LYS A 177 17.75 5.03 1.73
CA LYS A 177 16.74 5.33 0.70
C LYS A 177 15.80 4.15 0.49
N TYR A 178 16.30 2.91 0.56
CA TYR A 178 15.44 1.71 0.56
C TYR A 178 14.41 1.78 1.69
N THR A 179 14.84 2.11 2.90
CA THR A 179 13.92 2.26 4.04
C THR A 179 12.90 3.38 3.82
N ARG A 180 13.32 4.52 3.25
CA ARG A 180 12.41 5.66 2.99
C ARG A 180 11.37 5.34 1.91
N ILE A 181 11.78 4.71 0.80
CA ILE A 181 10.87 4.26 -0.25
C ILE A 181 9.90 3.23 0.32
N CYS A 182 10.40 2.23 1.05
CA CYS A 182 9.58 1.23 1.69
C CYS A 182 8.52 1.87 2.61
N ASN A 183 8.93 2.75 3.52
CA ASN A 183 8.02 3.44 4.41
C ASN A 183 6.99 4.29 3.66
N TRP A 184 7.36 4.95 2.57
CA TRP A 184 6.44 5.73 1.77
C TRP A 184 5.39 4.88 1.06
N VAL A 185 5.80 3.73 0.50
CA VAL A 185 4.86 2.76 -0.09
C VAL A 185 3.96 2.15 0.98
N MET A 186 4.53 1.75 2.11
CA MET A 186 3.80 1.02 3.17
C MET A 186 2.87 1.93 3.99
N SER A 187 3.09 3.24 4.02
CA SER A 187 2.22 4.19 4.75
C SER A 187 0.95 4.54 3.96
N ARG A 188 0.14 3.52 3.66
CA ARG A 188 -1.15 3.61 2.94
C ARG A 188 -2.08 2.51 3.41
N PRO A 189 -3.42 2.68 3.31
CA PRO A 189 -4.35 1.56 3.43
C PRO A 189 -4.23 0.65 2.21
N GLN A 190 -3.87 -0.62 2.40
CA GLN A 190 -3.61 -1.53 1.27
C GLN A 190 -3.67 -3.00 1.68
N ILE A 191 -3.57 -3.90 0.71
CA ILE A 191 -3.28 -5.30 0.93
C ILE A 191 -1.79 -5.55 0.69
N GLN A 192 -1.25 -6.57 1.35
CA GLN A 192 0.19 -6.86 1.33
C GLN A 192 0.69 -7.17 -0.09
N GLU A 193 -0.09 -7.88 -0.89
CA GLU A 193 0.25 -8.31 -2.24
C GLU A 193 0.47 -7.11 -3.19
N GLU A 194 -0.42 -6.12 -3.11
CA GLU A 194 -0.29 -4.88 -3.88
C GLU A 194 0.87 -4.02 -3.37
N ALA A 195 1.05 -3.93 -2.05
CA ALA A 195 2.12 -3.16 -1.44
C ALA A 195 3.51 -3.64 -1.89
N VAL A 196 3.74 -4.96 -1.90
CA VAL A 196 5.01 -5.54 -2.33
C VAL A 196 5.25 -5.31 -3.82
N THR A 197 4.19 -5.40 -4.64
CA THR A 197 4.27 -5.11 -6.08
C THR A 197 4.60 -3.64 -6.34
N MET A 198 3.95 -2.70 -5.65
CA MET A 198 4.24 -1.27 -5.76
C MET A 198 5.68 -0.94 -5.33
N LEU A 199 6.16 -1.56 -4.25
CA LEU A 199 7.56 -1.40 -3.82
C LEU A 199 8.53 -1.90 -4.89
N ALA A 200 8.21 -3.02 -5.53
CA ALA A 200 9.02 -3.56 -6.62
C ALA A 200 9.04 -2.63 -7.85
N ASP A 201 7.90 -2.01 -8.19
CA ASP A 201 7.81 -1.06 -9.30
C ASP A 201 8.72 0.16 -9.06
N GLU A 202 8.63 0.75 -7.88
CA GLU A 202 9.43 1.92 -7.50
C GLU A 202 10.94 1.65 -7.48
N LEU A 203 11.34 0.49 -6.97
CA LEU A 203 12.75 0.10 -6.95
C LEU A 203 13.27 -0.27 -8.34
N GLN A 204 12.47 -0.96 -9.16
CA GLN A 204 12.82 -1.32 -10.53
C GLN A 204 13.07 -0.08 -11.40
N GLU A 205 12.23 0.93 -11.27
CA GLU A 205 12.36 2.17 -12.03
C GLU A 205 13.65 2.93 -11.68
N ARG A 206 13.99 2.99 -10.39
CA ARG A 206 15.12 3.80 -9.88
C ARG A 206 16.45 3.10 -10.02
N VAL A 207 16.53 1.85 -9.63
CA VAL A 207 17.79 1.10 -9.59
C VAL A 207 18.11 0.48 -10.95
N ARG A 208 17.09 0.07 -11.71
CA ARG A 208 17.23 -0.61 -13.01
C ARG A 208 18.13 -1.84 -12.96
N PRO A 209 17.95 -2.75 -12.00
CA PRO A 209 18.78 -3.93 -11.86
C PRO A 209 18.40 -5.00 -12.88
N ASP A 210 19.30 -5.94 -13.18
CA ASP A 210 18.99 -7.14 -13.96
C ASP A 210 18.04 -8.08 -13.24
N GLY A 211 18.05 -8.06 -11.92
CA GLY A 211 17.14 -8.82 -11.07
C GLY A 211 16.72 -8.05 -9.83
N LEU A 212 15.45 -8.18 -9.50
CA LEU A 212 14.85 -7.67 -8.27
C LEU A 212 14.04 -8.75 -7.60
N ALA A 213 14.29 -8.96 -6.32
CA ALA A 213 13.51 -9.85 -5.47
C ALA A 213 13.02 -9.10 -4.23
N ILE A 214 11.78 -9.31 -3.83
CA ILE A 214 11.26 -8.79 -2.57
C ILE A 214 10.55 -9.94 -1.86
N VAL A 215 10.84 -10.10 -0.57
CA VAL A 215 10.08 -10.98 0.33
C VAL A 215 9.58 -10.13 1.47
N MET A 216 8.29 -10.25 1.77
CA MET A 216 7.66 -9.61 2.92
C MET A 216 6.98 -10.66 3.78
N GLU A 217 7.22 -10.61 5.08
CA GLU A 217 6.52 -11.36 6.11
C GLU A 217 5.84 -10.39 7.06
N ALA A 218 4.54 -10.56 7.31
CA ALA A 218 3.81 -9.66 8.19
C ALA A 218 2.66 -10.32 8.94
N ASP A 219 2.40 -9.79 10.12
CA ASP A 219 1.27 -10.09 10.98
C ASP A 219 0.12 -9.13 10.65
N HIS A 220 -1.09 -9.67 10.51
CA HIS A 220 -2.28 -8.94 10.10
C HIS A 220 -3.26 -8.81 11.27
N PHE A 221 -3.38 -7.63 11.85
CA PHE A 221 -4.27 -7.41 12.99
C PHE A 221 -5.75 -7.56 12.67
N CYS A 222 -6.13 -7.53 11.40
CA CYS A 222 -7.48 -7.89 10.99
C CYS A 222 -7.84 -9.36 11.30
N MET A 223 -6.83 -10.24 11.45
CA MET A 223 -6.99 -11.63 11.89
C MET A 223 -6.70 -11.81 13.37
N HIS A 224 -5.70 -11.10 13.92
CA HIS A 224 -5.25 -11.28 15.31
C HIS A 224 -6.21 -10.66 16.32
N TRP A 225 -6.63 -9.42 16.08
CA TRP A 225 -7.42 -8.62 17.04
C TRP A 225 -8.92 -8.89 16.97
N ARG A 226 -9.43 -9.24 15.79
CA ARG A 226 -10.86 -9.44 15.51
C ARG A 226 -11.06 -10.59 14.51
N GLY A 227 -12.32 -10.92 14.18
CA GLY A 227 -12.65 -11.96 13.21
C GLY A 227 -12.23 -13.35 13.70
N VAL A 228 -11.28 -13.95 13.00
CA VAL A 228 -10.79 -15.32 13.28
C VAL A 228 -10.03 -15.40 14.61
N LYS A 229 -9.37 -14.33 15.04
CA LYS A 229 -8.54 -14.21 16.27
C LYS A 229 -7.39 -15.22 16.32
N ASP A 230 -6.82 -15.54 15.16
CA ASP A 230 -5.63 -16.36 15.06
C ASP A 230 -4.38 -15.47 15.18
N THR A 231 -3.56 -15.69 16.20
CA THR A 231 -2.36 -14.90 16.51
C THR A 231 -1.09 -15.49 15.92
N ASP A 232 -1.12 -16.72 15.44
CA ASP A 232 0.08 -17.45 14.98
C ASP A 232 0.24 -17.34 13.45
N THR A 233 -0.82 -16.97 12.73
CA THR A 233 -0.80 -16.84 11.28
C THR A 233 -0.09 -15.55 10.86
N ALA A 234 1.00 -15.70 10.11
CA ALA A 234 1.66 -14.61 9.37
C ALA A 234 1.53 -14.84 7.88
N MET A 235 1.47 -13.77 7.11
CA MET A 235 1.49 -13.84 5.66
C MET A 235 2.90 -13.60 5.13
N VAL A 236 3.38 -14.52 4.30
CA VAL A 236 4.64 -14.36 3.55
C VAL A 236 4.33 -14.36 2.06
N ASN A 237 4.73 -13.30 1.37
CA ASN A 237 4.66 -13.25 -0.09
C ASN A 237 5.93 -12.67 -0.70
N SER A 238 6.11 -12.89 -2.00
CA SER A 238 7.30 -12.45 -2.72
C SER A 238 6.97 -11.93 -4.11
N VAL A 239 7.81 -11.03 -4.60
CA VAL A 239 7.88 -10.61 -6.00
C VAL A 239 9.27 -10.91 -6.51
N MET A 240 9.37 -11.59 -7.65
CA MET A 240 10.61 -11.95 -8.31
C MET A 240 10.59 -11.40 -9.74
N ARG A 241 11.62 -10.65 -10.14
CA ARG A 241 11.74 -10.03 -11.47
C ARG A 241 13.11 -10.27 -12.09
N GLY A 242 13.17 -10.20 -13.42
CA GLY A 242 14.41 -10.32 -14.16
C GLY A 242 15.16 -11.61 -13.86
N ALA A 243 16.43 -11.51 -13.46
CA ALA A 243 17.28 -12.67 -13.20
C ALA A 243 16.72 -13.60 -12.10
N PHE A 244 16.11 -13.07 -11.04
CA PHE A 244 15.50 -13.91 -9.99
C PHE A 244 14.31 -14.74 -10.48
N LEU A 245 13.61 -14.26 -11.51
CA LEU A 245 12.52 -15.02 -12.11
C LEU A 245 13.05 -16.13 -13.01
N LYS A 246 14.15 -15.86 -13.74
CA LYS A 246 14.72 -16.74 -14.76
C LYS A 246 15.67 -17.79 -14.19
N ASP A 247 16.46 -17.44 -13.18
CA ASP A 247 17.46 -18.31 -12.56
C ASP A 247 17.01 -18.85 -11.19
N PRO A 248 16.66 -20.15 -11.11
CA PRO A 248 16.27 -20.79 -9.86
C PRO A 248 17.40 -20.85 -8.83
N ASN A 249 18.68 -20.84 -9.24
CA ASN A 249 19.82 -20.89 -8.32
C ASN A 249 19.99 -19.55 -7.61
N LEU A 250 19.97 -18.45 -8.37
CA LEU A 250 20.00 -17.10 -7.80
C LEU A 250 18.85 -16.86 -6.82
N ARG A 251 17.65 -17.31 -7.19
CA ARG A 251 16.49 -17.23 -6.28
C ARG A 251 16.68 -18.05 -5.02
N ARG A 252 17.25 -19.27 -5.12
CA ARG A 252 17.54 -20.12 -3.96
C ARG A 252 18.61 -19.50 -3.08
N GLU A 253 19.66 -18.94 -3.65
CA GLU A 253 20.71 -18.24 -2.94
C GLU A 253 20.10 -17.08 -2.11
N PHE A 254 19.36 -16.18 -2.76
CA PHE A 254 18.65 -15.10 -2.07
C PHE A 254 17.83 -15.61 -0.88
N LEU A 255 16.95 -16.58 -1.11
CA LEU A 255 16.07 -17.11 -0.07
C LEU A 255 16.84 -17.81 1.08
N SER A 256 18.00 -18.39 0.79
CA SER A 256 18.85 -19.05 1.79
C SER A 256 19.56 -18.07 2.72
N LEU A 257 19.82 -16.85 2.26
CA LEU A 257 20.48 -15.79 3.01
C LEU A 257 19.52 -14.97 3.88
N LEU A 258 18.20 -15.16 3.70
CA LEU A 258 17.23 -14.51 4.57
C LEU A 258 17.23 -15.15 5.98
N PRO A 259 17.19 -14.34 7.06
CA PRO A 259 17.08 -14.86 8.41
C PRO A 259 15.79 -15.68 8.54
N ARG A 260 15.91 -16.94 8.94
CA ARG A 260 14.74 -17.75 9.32
C ARG A 260 14.31 -17.35 10.71
N LYS A 261 12.99 -17.28 10.99
CA LYS A 261 12.52 -17.24 12.38
C LYS A 261 13.11 -18.46 13.07
N ALA A 262 13.87 -18.24 14.14
CA ALA A 262 14.16 -19.33 15.06
C ALA A 262 12.81 -19.79 15.61
N GLY A 263 12.48 -21.06 15.36
CA GLY A 263 11.24 -21.69 15.83
C GLY A 263 11.17 -21.73 17.35
#